data_0cff111a627b8c1cbe391246de6cae65
#
_entry.id   0cff111a627b8c1cbe391246de6cae65
#
_cell.length_a   1.000
_cell.length_b   1.000
_cell.length_c   1.000
_cell.angle_alpha   90.00
_cell.angle_beta   90.00
_cell.angle_gamma   90.00
#
_symmetry.space_group_name_H-M   'P 1'
#
loop_
_entity.id
_entity.type
_entity.pdbx_description
1 polymer ?
#
loop_
_entity_poly.entity_id
_entity_poly.type
_entity_poly.pdbx_seq_one_letter_code
_entity_poly.pdbx_strand_id
1 'polypeptide(L)' 'MSEAAILTTGTVLERKGEILYRVELMNGKVVLGHLSKALSDAKVELTDGSNVLLEMTPYDFDQARITDTLKPVSF' A
#
# COMPACT_ATOMS: atom_id res chain seq x y z
N MET A 1 -20.49 -8.54 13.64
CA MET A 1 -19.10 -8.45 14.06
C MET A 1 -18.27 -7.85 12.94
N SER A 2 -17.54 -6.84 13.23
CA SER A 2 -16.71 -6.22 12.23
C SER A 2 -15.40 -6.97 12.10
N GLU A 3 -14.89 -7.02 10.90
CA GLU A 3 -13.56 -7.57 10.65
C GLU A 3 -12.53 -6.51 10.97
N ALA A 4 -11.52 -6.89 11.70
CA ALA A 4 -10.45 -5.96 12.02
C ALA A 4 -9.53 -5.87 10.81
N ALA A 5 -9.40 -4.69 10.25
CA ALA A 5 -8.41 -4.45 9.22
C ALA A 5 -7.02 -4.46 9.85
N ILE A 6 -6.09 -5.09 9.16
CA ILE A 6 -4.71 -5.12 9.59
C ILE A 6 -3.99 -3.96 8.90
N LEU A 7 -3.52 -3.01 9.71
CA LEU A 7 -2.77 -1.87 9.16
C LEU A 7 -1.28 -2.18 9.28
N THR A 8 -0.59 -1.97 8.19
CA THR A 8 0.86 -2.19 8.15
C THR A 8 1.49 -1.20 7.18
N THR A 9 2.78 -1.11 7.20
CA THR A 9 3.51 -0.25 6.28
C THR A 9 4.29 -1.11 5.30
N GLY A 10 4.60 -0.52 4.15
CA GLY A 10 5.39 -1.20 3.15
C GLY A 10 6.13 -0.22 2.28
N THR A 11 6.98 -0.75 1.42
CA THR A 11 7.78 0.04 0.48
C THR A 11 7.42 -0.37 -0.93
N VAL A 12 7.10 0.62 -1.75
CA VAL A 12 6.76 0.38 -3.14
C VAL A 12 8.01 -0.10 -3.89
N LEU A 13 7.89 -1.24 -4.56
CA LEU A 13 8.98 -1.79 -5.35
C LEU A 13 8.86 -1.39 -6.81
N GLU A 14 7.66 -1.47 -7.38
CA GLU A 14 7.43 -1.09 -8.76
C GLU A 14 5.95 -0.87 -9.01
N ARG A 15 5.64 -0.13 -10.06
CA ARG A 15 4.27 0.09 -10.50
C ARG A 15 3.89 -0.98 -11.51
N LYS A 16 2.73 -1.61 -11.30
CA LYS A 16 2.23 -2.65 -12.19
C LYS A 16 1.07 -2.18 -13.06
N GLY A 17 0.40 -1.12 -12.68
CA GLY A 17 -0.74 -0.58 -13.40
C GLY A 17 -1.07 0.82 -12.90
N GLU A 18 -2.20 1.37 -13.34
CA GLU A 18 -2.57 2.72 -12.93
C GLU A 18 -2.73 2.85 -11.43
N ILE A 19 -3.31 1.83 -10.81
CA ILE A 19 -3.56 1.84 -9.38
C ILE A 19 -2.94 0.63 -8.67
N LEU A 20 -2.12 -0.14 -9.37
CA LEU A 20 -1.58 -1.38 -8.86
C LEU A 20 -0.07 -1.31 -8.74
N TYR A 21 0.44 -1.68 -7.56
CA TYR A 21 1.86 -1.59 -7.24
C TYR A 21 2.30 -2.87 -6.53
N ARG A 22 3.56 -3.24 -6.72
CA ARG A 22 4.19 -4.26 -5.88
C ARG A 22 4.77 -3.56 -4.67
N VAL A 23 4.45 -4.09 -3.50
CA VAL A 23 4.84 -3.48 -2.24
C VAL A 23 5.46 -4.54 -1.35
N GLU A 24 6.62 -4.24 -0.80
CA GLU A 24 7.29 -5.12 0.14
C GLU A 24 6.93 -4.74 1.56
N LEU A 25 6.45 -5.71 2.32
CA LEU A 25 6.12 -5.51 3.72
C LEU A 25 7.37 -5.58 4.58
N MET A 26 7.25 -5.17 5.84
CA MET A 26 8.38 -5.14 6.76
C MET A 26 8.99 -6.53 6.99
N ASN A 27 8.19 -7.58 6.83
CA ASN A 27 8.67 -8.95 7.00
C ASN A 27 9.29 -9.53 5.72
N GLY A 28 9.42 -8.70 4.68
CA GLY A 28 10.00 -9.14 3.41
C GLY A 28 9.01 -9.72 2.43
N LYS A 29 7.75 -9.93 2.83
CA LYS A 29 6.75 -10.45 1.91
C LYS A 29 6.35 -9.38 0.91
N VAL A 30 6.20 -9.77 -0.35
CA VAL A 30 5.75 -8.87 -1.41
C VAL A 30 4.28 -9.14 -1.68
N VAL A 31 3.49 -8.07 -1.69
CA VAL A 31 2.06 -8.13 -1.96
C VAL A 31 1.71 -7.17 -3.08
N LEU A 32 0.54 -7.37 -3.68
CA LEU A 32 0.00 -6.43 -4.64
C LEU A 32 -0.82 -5.39 -3.89
N GLY A 33 -0.40 -4.13 -3.99
CA GLY A 33 -1.11 -3.02 -3.36
C GLY A 33 -1.85 -2.22 -4.41
N HIS A 34 -3.11 -1.92 -4.14
CA HIS A 34 -3.90 -1.07 -5.02
C HIS A 34 -4.30 0.20 -4.28
N LEU A 35 -4.34 1.30 -5.01
CA LEU A 35 -4.70 2.58 -4.43
C LEU A 35 -6.13 2.53 -3.92
N SER A 36 -6.36 3.11 -2.74
CA SER A 36 -7.72 3.31 -2.25
C SER A 36 -8.46 4.24 -3.20
N LYS A 37 -9.78 4.28 -3.05
CA LYS A 37 -10.58 5.16 -3.89
C LYS A 37 -10.14 6.62 -3.75
N ALA A 38 -9.86 7.04 -2.52
CA ALA A 38 -9.43 8.42 -2.28
C ALA A 38 -8.13 8.73 -3.00
N LEU A 39 -7.14 7.83 -2.94
CA LEU A 39 -5.87 8.05 -3.61
C LEU A 39 -6.01 7.96 -5.12
N SER A 40 -6.85 7.04 -5.59
CA SER A 40 -7.11 6.91 -7.02
C SER A 40 -7.79 8.15 -7.57
N ASP A 41 -8.78 8.68 -6.84
CA ASP A 41 -9.48 9.90 -7.25
C ASP A 41 -8.56 11.12 -7.25
N ALA A 42 -7.59 11.14 -6.34
CA ALA A 42 -6.60 12.20 -6.29
C ALA A 42 -5.48 12.00 -7.32
N LYS A 43 -5.51 10.90 -8.07
CA LYS A 43 -4.52 10.58 -9.09
C LYS A 43 -3.10 10.55 -8.52
N VAL A 44 -2.99 9.97 -7.34
CA VAL A 44 -1.70 9.82 -6.69
C VAL A 44 -0.83 8.85 -7.48
N GLU A 45 0.41 9.22 -7.70
CA GLU A 45 1.40 8.34 -8.33
C GLU A 45 2.51 8.09 -7.32
N LEU A 46 2.82 6.82 -7.14
CA LEU A 46 3.86 6.42 -6.21
C LEU A 46 5.12 6.09 -6.98
N THR A 47 6.26 6.46 -6.42
CA THR A 47 7.56 6.15 -7.01
C THR A 47 8.17 4.96 -6.28
N ASP A 48 9.11 4.30 -6.95
CA ASP A 48 9.83 3.19 -6.33
C ASP A 48 10.54 3.68 -5.08
N GLY A 49 10.44 2.90 -4.00
CA GLY A 49 11.01 3.27 -2.73
C GLY A 49 10.10 4.09 -1.83
N SER A 50 8.92 4.46 -2.31
CA SER A 50 7.96 5.20 -1.46
C SER A 50 7.44 4.32 -0.34
N ASN A 51 7.29 4.90 0.83
CA ASN A 51 6.67 4.20 1.96
C ASN A 51 5.18 4.50 1.96
N VAL A 52 4.39 3.47 2.22
CA VAL A 52 2.94 3.58 2.16
C VAL A 52 2.32 2.87 3.36
N LEU A 53 1.12 3.32 3.70
CA LEU A 53 0.29 2.65 4.70
C LEU A 53 -0.65 1.71 3.96
N LEU A 54 -0.71 0.48 4.43
CA LEU A 54 -1.50 -0.57 3.79
C LEU A 54 -2.56 -1.08 4.74
N GLU A 55 -3.72 -1.39 4.18
CA GLU A 55 -4.79 -2.05 4.89
C GLU A 55 -5.00 -3.42 4.27
N MET A 56 -4.92 -4.45 5.11
CA MET A 56 -5.09 -5.84 4.68
C MET A 56 -6.21 -6.48 5.48
N THR A 57 -6.77 -7.54 4.93
CA THR A 57 -7.77 -8.32 5.67
C THR A 57 -7.14 -9.64 6.09
N PRO A 58 -7.69 -10.30 7.15
CA PRO A 58 -7.19 -11.61 7.54
C PRO A 58 -7.41 -12.69 6.50
N TYR A 59 -8.24 -12.42 5.51
CA TYR A 59 -8.61 -13.41 4.50
C TYR A 59 -7.77 -13.34 3.25
N ASP A 60 -7.02 -12.26 3.07
CA ASP A 60 -6.25 -12.07 1.85
C ASP A 60 -4.91 -11.44 2.21
N PHE A 61 -3.87 -12.26 2.20
CA PHE A 61 -2.52 -11.81 2.55
C PHE A 61 -1.66 -11.51 1.33
N ASP A 62 -2.22 -11.68 0.13
CA ASP A 62 -1.48 -11.41 -1.11
C ASP A 62 -1.79 -10.05 -1.68
N GLN A 63 -2.86 -9.42 -1.22
CA GLN A 63 -3.29 -8.11 -1.71
C GLN A 63 -3.53 -7.17 -0.53
N ALA A 64 -3.32 -5.89 -0.79
CA ALA A 64 -3.52 -4.88 0.23
C ALA A 64 -4.06 -3.63 -0.44
N ARG A 65 -4.74 -2.80 0.36
CA ARG A 65 -5.19 -1.49 -0.10
C ARG A 65 -4.20 -0.45 0.40
N ILE A 66 -3.70 0.37 -0.52
CA ILE A 66 -2.83 1.49 -0.14
C ILE A 66 -3.73 2.63 0.28
N THR A 67 -3.75 2.95 1.57
CA THR A 67 -4.69 3.93 2.13
C THR A 67 -4.05 5.29 2.29
N ASP A 68 -2.73 5.37 2.36
CA ASP A 68 -2.05 6.64 2.52
C ASP A 68 -0.59 6.49 2.13
N THR A 69 0.06 7.62 1.94
CA THR A 69 1.49 7.66 1.67
C THR A 69 2.19 8.20 2.90
N LEU A 70 3.32 7.59 3.23
CA LEU A 70 4.13 8.03 4.35
C LEU A 70 5.31 8.81 3.81
N LYS A 71 5.33 10.11 4.08
CA LYS A 71 6.42 10.94 3.61
C LYS A 71 7.55 10.92 4.62
N PRO A 72 8.79 10.86 4.16
CA PRO A 72 9.92 10.97 5.09
C PRO A 72 9.88 12.33 5.78
N VAL A 73 10.28 12.33 7.04
CA VAL A 73 10.40 13.58 7.78
C VAL A 73 11.56 14.36 7.19
N SER A 74 11.29 15.59 6.83
CA SER A 74 12.29 16.47 6.24
C SER A 74 12.63 17.57 7.21
N PHE A 75 13.89 17.80 7.45
CA PHE A 75 14.36 18.84 8.34
C PHE A 75 15.11 19.90 7.57
#